data_df9b1147c3e959c778f471878c4d2993
#
_entry.id   df9b1147c3e959c778f471878c4d2993
#
_cell.length_a   1.000
_cell.length_b   1.000
_cell.length_c   1.000
_cell.angle_alpha   90.00
_cell.angle_beta   90.00
_cell.angle_gamma   90.00
#
_symmetry.space_group_name_H-M   'P 1'
#
loop_
_entity.id
_entity.type
_entity.pdbx_description
1 polymer ?
#
loop_
_entity_poly.entity_id
_entity_poly.type
_entity_poly.pdbx_seq_one_letter_code
_entity_poly.pdbx_strand_id
1 'polypeptide(L)'
;MSKRTIEQEIRYTCLLISKMYNEEAEKFGGSMTIGFALLSLNPKEPMPSTSLGPKMGMESTSLSRTLKFMEKESLIERLPNPDDGRGILIKLTKRGADYRNYAKDQVMKFNNTIIGDLG
;
A
#
# COMPACT_ATOMS: atom_id res chain seq x y z
N MET A 1 21.37 29.64 -10.94
CA MET A 1 20.61 28.50 -10.47
C MET A 1 19.31 28.38 -11.23
N SER A 2 19.11 27.30 -11.96
CA SER A 2 17.88 27.13 -12.71
C SER A 2 16.72 26.85 -11.77
N LYS A 3 15.61 27.53 -12.01
CA LYS A 3 14.40 27.30 -11.23
C LYS A 3 13.69 26.06 -11.75
N ARG A 4 13.33 25.17 -10.85
CA ARG A 4 12.52 24.03 -11.22
C ARG A 4 11.07 24.47 -11.40
N THR A 5 10.38 23.84 -12.33
CA THR A 5 8.95 24.02 -12.46
C THR A 5 8.23 23.31 -11.31
N ILE A 6 6.97 23.66 -11.08
CA ILE A 6 6.14 22.98 -10.09
C ILE A 6 6.07 21.48 -10.38
N GLU A 7 5.94 21.12 -11.66
CA GLU A 7 5.91 19.73 -12.09
C GLU A 7 7.21 18.99 -11.71
N GLN A 8 8.36 19.62 -11.97
CA GLN A 8 9.65 19.03 -11.63
C GLN A 8 9.83 18.84 -10.12
N GLU A 9 9.39 19.83 -9.33
CA GLU A 9 9.46 19.73 -7.88
C GLU A 9 8.57 18.60 -7.33
N ILE A 10 7.37 18.48 -7.87
CA ILE A 10 6.46 17.41 -7.47
C ILE A 10 7.04 16.04 -7.83
N ARG A 11 7.56 15.92 -9.05
CA ARG A 11 8.15 14.67 -9.53
C ARG A 11 9.36 14.27 -8.70
N TYR A 12 10.25 15.22 -8.44
CA TYR A 12 11.44 14.96 -7.63
C TYR A 12 11.07 14.54 -6.22
N THR A 13 10.13 15.26 -5.61
CA THR A 13 9.63 14.93 -4.26
C THR A 13 9.00 13.54 -4.21
N CYS A 14 8.20 13.18 -5.22
CA CYS A 14 7.61 11.84 -5.31
C CYS A 14 8.67 10.75 -5.40
N LEU A 15 9.75 11.00 -6.15
CA LEU A 15 10.86 10.04 -6.25
C LEU A 15 11.55 9.84 -4.91
N LEU A 16 11.79 10.92 -4.17
CA LEU A 16 12.41 10.84 -2.84
C LEU A 16 11.53 10.10 -1.85
N ILE A 17 10.23 10.39 -1.86
CA ILE A 17 9.27 9.74 -0.99
C ILE A 17 9.19 8.24 -1.31
N SER A 18 9.11 7.90 -2.59
CA SER A 18 9.07 6.51 -3.04
C SER A 18 10.31 5.74 -2.61
N LYS A 19 11.47 6.35 -2.76
CA LYS A 19 12.72 5.74 -2.34
C LYS A 19 12.72 5.46 -0.83
N MET A 20 12.31 6.44 -0.04
CA MET A 20 12.25 6.30 1.41
C MET A 20 11.30 5.16 1.83
N TYR A 21 10.08 5.13 1.28
CA TYR A 21 9.11 4.10 1.64
C TYR A 21 9.53 2.72 1.15
N ASN A 22 10.18 2.62 0.00
CA ASN A 22 10.67 1.33 -0.49
C ASN A 22 11.80 0.79 0.40
N GLU A 23 12.69 1.65 0.86
CA GLU A 23 13.76 1.25 1.77
C GLU A 23 13.18 0.72 3.10
N GLU A 24 12.16 1.38 3.63
CA GLU A 24 11.50 0.93 4.86
C GLU A 24 10.72 -0.37 4.63
N ALA A 25 10.06 -0.51 3.49
CA ALA A 25 9.30 -1.71 3.17
C ALA A 25 10.17 -2.94 2.97
N GLU A 26 11.42 -2.76 2.55
CA GLU A 26 12.36 -3.88 2.39
C GLU A 26 12.58 -4.65 3.69
N LYS A 27 12.42 -4.01 4.83
CA LYS A 27 12.53 -4.65 6.15
C LYS A 27 11.50 -5.76 6.33
N PHE A 28 10.39 -5.68 5.60
CA PHE A 28 9.33 -6.69 5.60
C PHE A 28 9.33 -7.55 4.32
N GLY A 29 10.36 -7.40 3.49
CA GLY A 29 10.44 -8.12 2.23
C GLY A 29 9.49 -7.62 1.15
N GLY A 30 8.96 -6.41 1.32
CA GLY A 30 7.99 -5.84 0.39
C GLY A 30 8.45 -4.55 -0.26
N SER A 31 7.51 -3.78 -0.76
CA SER A 31 7.74 -2.51 -1.41
C SER A 31 6.69 -1.49 -0.95
N MET A 32 6.87 -0.24 -1.37
CA MET A 32 5.89 0.81 -1.12
C MET A 32 4.50 0.41 -1.64
N THR A 33 4.44 -0.22 -2.82
CA THR A 33 3.16 -0.68 -3.38
C THR A 33 2.46 -1.66 -2.46
N ILE A 34 3.20 -2.60 -1.88
CA ILE A 34 2.64 -3.58 -0.94
C ILE A 34 2.14 -2.88 0.32
N GLY A 35 2.92 -1.93 0.85
CA GLY A 35 2.50 -1.15 2.01
C GLY A 35 1.20 -0.39 1.75
N PHE A 36 1.07 0.25 0.60
CA PHE A 36 -0.13 0.98 0.23
C PHE A 36 -1.32 0.05 0.01
N ALA A 37 -1.08 -1.13 -0.57
CA ALA A 37 -2.13 -2.13 -0.72
C ALA A 37 -2.68 -2.56 0.65
N LEU A 38 -1.79 -2.82 1.60
CA LEU A 38 -2.19 -3.19 2.96
C LEU A 38 -2.98 -2.07 3.66
N LEU A 39 -2.54 -0.81 3.48
CA LEU A 39 -3.24 0.34 4.05
C LEU A 39 -4.63 0.54 3.42
N SER A 40 -4.85 0.05 2.21
CA SER A 40 -6.12 0.13 1.52
C SER A 40 -7.11 -0.96 1.96
N LEU A 41 -6.63 -1.96 2.69
CA LEU A 41 -7.47 -3.05 3.19
C LEU A 41 -8.06 -2.71 4.55
N ASN A 42 -9.30 -3.18 4.78
CA ASN A 42 -9.92 -3.05 6.09
C ASN A 42 -9.23 -4.02 7.05
N PRO A 43 -8.71 -3.56 8.21
CA PRO A 43 -8.00 -4.44 9.14
C PRO A 43 -8.91 -5.44 9.86
N LYS A 44 -10.22 -5.21 9.86
CA LYS A 44 -11.16 -6.03 10.62
C LYS A 44 -12.05 -6.92 9.76
N GLU A 45 -12.34 -6.50 8.55
CA GLU A 45 -13.31 -7.18 7.69
C GLU A 45 -12.72 -7.52 6.33
N PRO A 46 -13.08 -8.69 5.78
CA PRO A 46 -12.74 -9.01 4.40
C PRO A 46 -13.37 -8.02 3.44
N MET A 47 -12.72 -7.77 2.31
CA MET A 47 -13.28 -6.91 1.26
C MET A 47 -13.08 -7.55 -0.10
N PRO A 48 -13.96 -7.23 -1.08
CA PRO A 48 -13.81 -7.78 -2.42
C PRO A 48 -12.49 -7.34 -3.06
N SER A 49 -11.82 -8.27 -3.74
CA SER A 49 -10.57 -7.99 -4.43
C SER A 49 -10.73 -6.87 -5.47
N THR A 50 -11.91 -6.79 -6.10
CA THR A 50 -12.22 -5.79 -7.11
C THR A 50 -12.28 -4.35 -6.56
N SER A 51 -12.42 -4.20 -5.24
CA SER A 51 -12.46 -2.87 -4.62
C SER A 51 -11.08 -2.25 -4.48
N LEU A 52 -10.02 -3.06 -4.47
CA LEU A 52 -8.67 -2.56 -4.20
C LEU A 52 -8.07 -1.78 -5.37
N GLY A 53 -8.32 -2.24 -6.60
CA GLY A 53 -7.79 -1.59 -7.79
C GLY A 53 -8.16 -0.11 -7.88
N PRO A 54 -9.45 0.25 -7.81
CA PRO A 54 -9.87 1.65 -7.84
C PRO A 54 -9.27 2.49 -6.71
N LYS A 55 -9.14 1.93 -5.51
CA LYS A 55 -8.56 2.65 -4.37
C LYS A 55 -7.10 3.00 -4.60
N MET A 56 -6.37 2.16 -5.30
CA MET A 56 -4.95 2.34 -5.55
C MET A 56 -4.65 2.93 -6.92
N GLY A 57 -5.67 3.08 -7.78
CA GLY A 57 -5.48 3.49 -9.16
C GLY A 57 -4.69 2.46 -9.97
N MET A 58 -4.83 1.18 -9.63
CA MET A 58 -4.11 0.11 -10.29
C MET A 58 -4.94 -0.59 -11.36
N GLU A 59 -4.28 -0.96 -12.45
CA GLU A 59 -4.88 -1.80 -13.46
C GLU A 59 -5.00 -3.24 -12.97
N SER A 60 -5.92 -4.00 -13.56
CA SER A 60 -6.22 -5.37 -13.12
C SER A 60 -5.00 -6.31 -13.17
N THR A 61 -4.13 -6.14 -14.16
CA THR A 61 -2.92 -6.97 -14.28
C THR A 61 -1.95 -6.70 -13.14
N SER A 62 -1.70 -5.42 -12.84
CA SER A 62 -0.82 -5.03 -11.72
C SER A 62 -1.41 -5.45 -10.39
N LEU A 63 -2.72 -5.28 -10.22
CA LEU A 63 -3.43 -5.70 -9.02
C LEU A 63 -3.29 -7.21 -8.80
N SER A 64 -3.48 -7.99 -9.85
CA SER A 64 -3.38 -9.45 -9.78
C SER A 64 -2.01 -9.90 -9.31
N ARG A 65 -0.94 -9.28 -9.85
CA ARG A 65 0.43 -9.59 -9.44
C ARG A 65 0.69 -9.21 -7.97
N THR A 66 0.20 -8.05 -7.57
CA THR A 66 0.34 -7.57 -6.20
C THR A 66 -0.35 -8.51 -5.22
N LEU A 67 -1.57 -8.93 -5.53
CA LEU A 67 -2.33 -9.85 -4.67
C LEU A 67 -1.66 -11.23 -4.59
N LYS A 68 -1.12 -11.73 -5.69
CA LYS A 68 -0.39 -13.01 -5.70
C LYS A 68 0.84 -12.95 -4.81
N PHE A 69 1.57 -11.85 -4.87
CA PHE A 69 2.73 -11.64 -4.01
C PHE A 69 2.33 -11.62 -2.54
N MET A 70 1.29 -10.86 -2.22
CA MET A 70 0.81 -10.72 -0.86
C MET A 70 0.32 -12.06 -0.28
N GLU A 71 -0.34 -12.86 -1.09
CA GLU A 71 -0.77 -14.20 -0.71
C GLU A 71 0.41 -15.12 -0.48
N LYS A 72 1.38 -15.10 -1.40
CA LYS A 72 2.60 -15.90 -1.29
C LYS A 72 3.38 -15.58 -0.02
N GLU A 73 3.44 -14.31 0.35
CA GLU A 73 4.14 -13.85 1.55
C GLU A 73 3.28 -13.96 2.81
N SER A 74 2.11 -14.56 2.72
CA SER A 74 1.17 -14.76 3.83
C SER A 74 0.71 -13.46 4.48
N LEU A 75 0.57 -12.41 3.67
CA LEU A 75 0.08 -11.11 4.15
C LEU A 75 -1.45 -11.04 4.07
N ILE A 76 -2.03 -11.80 3.15
CA ILE A 76 -3.47 -11.85 2.95
C ILE A 76 -3.93 -13.30 2.76
N GLU A 77 -5.22 -13.52 3.01
CA GLU A 77 -5.92 -14.76 2.69
C GLU A 77 -7.02 -14.45 1.70
N ARG A 78 -7.25 -15.36 0.76
CA ARG A 78 -8.37 -15.28 -0.16
C ARG A 78 -9.50 -16.16 0.37
N LEU A 79 -10.69 -15.58 0.42
CA LEU A 79 -11.88 -16.28 0.89
C LEU A 79 -12.95 -16.23 -0.18
N PRO A 80 -13.78 -17.29 -0.30
CA PRO A 80 -14.91 -17.20 -1.23
C PRO A 80 -15.91 -16.17 -0.72
N ASN A 81 -16.53 -15.44 -1.67
CA ASN A 81 -17.57 -14.49 -1.32
C ASN A 81 -18.91 -15.23 -1.22
N PRO A 82 -19.54 -15.29 -0.04
CA PRO A 82 -20.80 -16.03 0.11
C PRO A 82 -21.96 -15.41 -0.68
N ASP A 83 -21.89 -14.11 -0.98
CA ASP A 83 -22.95 -13.41 -1.71
C ASP A 83 -22.75 -13.46 -3.22
N ASP A 84 -21.56 -13.79 -3.68
CA ASP A 84 -21.21 -13.87 -5.10
C ASP A 84 -20.26 -15.05 -5.31
N GLY A 85 -20.77 -16.12 -5.90
CA GLY A 85 -19.99 -17.33 -6.13
C GLY A 85 -18.77 -17.16 -7.04
N ARG A 86 -18.62 -16.01 -7.71
CA ARG A 86 -17.48 -15.68 -8.56
C ARG A 86 -16.52 -14.72 -7.89
N GLY A 87 -16.96 -14.08 -6.82
CA GLY A 87 -16.17 -13.10 -6.12
C GLY A 87 -15.18 -13.73 -5.15
N ILE A 88 -14.10 -13.01 -4.91
CA ILE A 88 -13.09 -13.38 -3.93
C ILE A 88 -12.98 -12.25 -2.94
N LEU A 89 -13.04 -12.60 -1.65
CA LEU A 89 -12.79 -11.66 -0.56
C LEU A 89 -11.32 -11.76 -0.16
N ILE A 90 -10.76 -10.64 0.26
CA ILE A 90 -9.39 -10.56 0.73
C ILE A 90 -9.42 -10.14 2.18
N LYS A 91 -8.70 -10.87 3.02
CA LYS A 91 -8.59 -10.60 4.44
C LYS A 91 -7.12 -10.53 4.83
N LEU A 92 -6.77 -9.60 5.73
CA LEU A 92 -5.44 -9.54 6.29
C LEU A 92 -5.18 -10.72 7.20
N THR A 93 -3.97 -11.28 7.10
CA THR A 93 -3.45 -12.21 8.11
C THR A 93 -2.88 -11.40 9.27
N LYS A 94 -2.45 -12.08 10.33
CA LYS A 94 -1.75 -11.42 11.43
C LYS A 94 -0.47 -10.73 10.92
N ARG A 95 0.30 -11.41 10.07
CA ARG A 95 1.52 -10.86 9.48
C ARG A 95 1.20 -9.63 8.61
N GLY A 96 0.12 -9.70 7.84
CA GLY A 96 -0.34 -8.57 7.03
C GLY A 96 -0.76 -7.39 7.88
N ALA A 97 -1.43 -7.65 9.01
CA ALA A 97 -1.83 -6.60 9.94
C ALA A 97 -0.61 -5.94 10.59
N ASP A 98 0.40 -6.71 10.95
CA ASP A 98 1.64 -6.16 11.52
C ASP A 98 2.37 -5.29 10.51
N TYR A 99 2.47 -5.72 9.27
CA TYR A 99 3.08 -4.94 8.20
C TYR A 99 2.26 -3.67 7.95
N ARG A 100 0.95 -3.79 7.93
CA ARG A 100 0.05 -2.64 7.76
C ARG A 100 0.26 -1.59 8.84
N ASN A 101 0.37 -2.03 10.09
CA ASN A 101 0.60 -1.13 11.23
C ASN A 101 1.96 -0.43 11.10
N TYR A 102 2.98 -1.16 10.68
CA TYR A 102 4.29 -0.56 10.43
C TYR A 102 4.21 0.48 9.32
N ALA A 103 3.55 0.18 8.22
CA ALA A 103 3.38 1.11 7.11
C ALA A 103 2.63 2.36 7.54
N LYS A 104 1.58 2.19 8.35
CA LYS A 104 0.81 3.30 8.90
C LYS A 104 1.68 4.20 9.76
N ASP A 105 2.50 3.61 10.63
CA ASP A 105 3.40 4.37 11.49
C ASP A 105 4.40 5.18 10.67
N GLN A 106 4.93 4.62 9.59
CA GLN A 106 5.86 5.33 8.71
C GLN A 106 5.19 6.51 8.02
N VAL A 107 3.95 6.33 7.56
CA VAL A 107 3.19 7.42 6.92
C VAL A 107 2.92 8.55 7.93
N MET A 108 2.49 8.19 9.14
CA MET A 108 2.21 9.19 10.18
C MET A 108 3.48 9.92 10.63
N LYS A 109 4.57 9.21 10.75
CA LYS A 109 5.86 9.80 11.11
C LYS A 109 6.31 10.81 10.06
N PHE A 110 6.20 10.46 8.78
CA PHE A 110 6.51 11.36 7.68
C PHE A 110 5.61 12.60 7.71
N ASN A 111 4.31 12.38 7.86
CA ASN A 111 3.33 13.46 7.92
C ASN A 111 3.64 14.44 9.06
N ASN A 112 3.95 13.93 10.25
CA ASN A 112 4.24 14.76 11.41
C ASN A 112 5.54 15.54 11.23
N THR A 113 6.53 14.96 10.58
CA THR A 113 7.79 15.63 10.27
C THR A 113 7.57 16.80 9.34
N ILE A 114 6.78 16.62 8.28
CA ILE A 114 6.47 17.68 7.32
C ILE A 114 5.67 18.79 7.98
N ILE A 115 4.66 18.45 8.79
CA ILE A 115 3.86 19.44 9.51
C ILE A 115 4.76 20.24 10.46
N GLY A 116 5.67 19.58 11.16
CA GLY A 116 6.61 20.24 12.06
C GLY A 116 7.53 21.22 11.34
N ASP A 117 7.99 20.85 10.14
CA ASP A 117 8.88 21.71 9.35
C ASP A 117 8.14 22.90 8.74
N LEU A 118 6.86 22.74 8.42
CA LEU A 118 6.05 23.80 7.80
C LEU A 118 5.36 24.70 8.83
N GLY A 119 5.16 24.19 9.99
CA GLY A 119 4.45 24.87 11.06
C GLY A 119 5.32 25.58 12.01
#